data_9fcf1ffcb02ef3c985d3f21d45ae86f4
#
_entry.id   9fcf1ffcb02ef3c985d3f21d45ae86f4
#
_cell.length_a   1.000
_cell.length_b   1.000
_cell.length_c   1.000
_cell.angle_alpha   90.00
_cell.angle_beta   90.00
_cell.angle_gamma   90.00
#
_symmetry.space_group_name_H-M   'P 1'
#
loop_
_entity.id
_entity.type
_entity.pdbx_description
1 polymer ?
#
loop_
_entity_poly.entity_id
_entity_poly.type
_entity_poly.pdbx_seq_one_letter_code
_entity_poly.pdbx_strand_id
1 'polypeptide(L)'
;MLGYLILLFTIVPITELALLIRIGQYIGLGYTVGIVIFTGVTGAYLAKMQGLIILRRIQQDVNQGVMPADKLFDGVLILSSGILLLTPGFITDIIGFMGLIPLTRNLFRRWLKRKIEEMISQGRVITITSFKSM
;
A
#
# COMPACT_ATOMS: atom_id res chain seq x y z
N MET A 1 -13.77 -0.89 15.98
CA MET A 1 -12.88 -1.22 14.86
C MET A 1 -13.63 -1.78 13.64
N LEU A 2 -14.50 -2.76 13.81
CA LEU A 2 -15.28 -3.32 12.69
C LEU A 2 -16.16 -2.28 12.01
N GLY A 3 -16.81 -1.40 12.77
CA GLY A 3 -17.64 -0.32 12.22
C GLY A 3 -16.87 0.65 11.34
N TYR A 4 -15.64 1.00 11.69
CA TYR A 4 -14.78 1.86 10.87
C TYR A 4 -14.39 1.20 9.56
N LEU A 5 -14.10 -0.10 9.58
CA LEU A 5 -13.76 -0.86 8.37
C LEU A 5 -14.94 -0.94 7.40
N ILE A 6 -16.13 -1.25 7.91
CA ILE A 6 -17.36 -1.31 7.11
C ILE A 6 -17.63 0.06 6.48
N LEU A 7 -17.53 1.12 7.27
CA LEU A 7 -17.77 2.48 6.82
C LEU A 7 -16.75 2.89 5.74
N LEU A 8 -15.48 2.58 5.94
CA LEU A 8 -14.42 2.85 4.98
C LEU A 8 -14.66 2.09 3.66
N PHE A 9 -14.92 0.78 3.74
CA PHE A 9 -15.18 -0.06 2.59
C PHE A 9 -16.46 0.30 1.84
N THR A 10 -17.38 1.01 2.46
CA THR A 10 -18.61 1.49 1.83
C THR A 10 -18.43 2.89 1.24
N ILE A 11 -17.88 3.81 2.01
CA ILE A 11 -17.76 5.22 1.60
C ILE A 11 -16.71 5.39 0.49
N VAL A 12 -15.57 4.70 0.58
CA VAL A 12 -14.50 4.86 -0.41
C VAL A 12 -14.97 4.45 -1.81
N PRO A 13 -15.56 3.28 -2.06
CA PRO A 13 -16.07 2.94 -3.39
C PRO A 13 -17.16 3.89 -3.88
N ILE A 14 -18.05 4.33 -3.01
CA ILE A 14 -19.12 5.27 -3.40
C ILE A 14 -18.51 6.62 -3.82
N THR A 15 -17.55 7.12 -3.08
CA THR A 15 -16.83 8.36 -3.41
C THR A 15 -16.07 8.23 -4.72
N GLU A 16 -15.43 7.09 -4.95
CA GLU A 16 -14.70 6.80 -6.19
C GLU A 16 -15.64 6.79 -7.40
N LEU A 17 -16.79 6.12 -7.30
CA LEU A 17 -17.79 6.09 -8.36
C LEU A 17 -18.33 7.50 -8.63
N ALA A 18 -18.62 8.26 -7.59
CA ALA A 18 -19.09 9.65 -7.73
C ALA A 18 -18.05 10.52 -8.45
N LEU A 19 -16.77 10.36 -8.10
CA LEU A 19 -15.65 11.04 -8.77
C LEU A 19 -15.54 10.63 -10.24
N LEU A 20 -15.60 9.34 -10.52
CA LEU A 20 -15.54 8.82 -11.90
C LEU A 20 -16.67 9.37 -12.76
N ILE A 21 -17.88 9.41 -12.21
CA ILE A 21 -19.05 9.98 -12.91
C ILE A 21 -18.85 11.46 -13.17
N ARG A 22 -18.41 12.22 -12.16
CA ARG A 22 -18.16 13.66 -12.30
C ARG A 22 -17.10 13.96 -13.34
N ILE A 23 -15.97 13.29 -13.28
CA ILE A 23 -14.87 13.49 -14.22
C ILE A 23 -15.32 13.04 -15.63
N GLY A 24 -16.03 11.93 -15.72
CA GLY A 24 -16.60 11.47 -16.99
C GLY A 24 -17.54 12.46 -17.65
N GLN A 25 -18.28 13.24 -16.86
CA GLN A 25 -19.12 14.33 -17.36
C GLN A 25 -18.32 15.49 -17.95
N TYR A 26 -17.13 15.76 -17.41
CA TYR A 26 -16.25 16.85 -17.87
C TYR A 26 -15.43 16.47 -19.10
N ILE A 27 -14.79 15.31 -19.10
CA ILE A 27 -13.83 14.91 -20.13
C ILE A 27 -14.39 13.85 -21.10
N GLY A 28 -15.56 13.30 -20.79
CA GLY A 28 -16.20 12.26 -21.59
C GLY A 28 -15.88 10.85 -21.09
N LEU A 29 -16.79 9.92 -21.41
CA LEU A 29 -16.68 8.52 -20.98
C LEU A 29 -15.44 7.83 -21.56
N GLY A 30 -15.12 8.08 -22.83
CA GLY A 30 -13.97 7.46 -23.50
C GLY A 30 -12.64 7.78 -22.83
N TYR A 31 -12.40 9.06 -22.52
CA TYR A 31 -11.18 9.48 -21.84
C TYR A 31 -11.10 8.95 -20.41
N THR A 32 -12.22 8.93 -19.70
CA THR A 32 -12.26 8.40 -18.31
C THR A 32 -11.93 6.91 -18.30
N VAL A 33 -12.55 6.12 -19.17
CA VAL A 33 -12.25 4.69 -19.30
C VAL A 33 -10.80 4.46 -19.71
N GLY A 34 -10.30 5.27 -20.65
CA GLY A 34 -8.90 5.21 -21.08
C GLY A 34 -7.92 5.44 -19.95
N ILE A 35 -8.17 6.44 -19.10
CA ILE A 35 -7.34 6.73 -17.92
C ILE A 35 -7.37 5.56 -16.95
N VAL A 36 -8.54 5.02 -16.65
CA VAL A 36 -8.71 3.89 -15.73
C VAL A 36 -7.95 2.65 -16.22
N ILE A 37 -8.06 2.34 -17.52
CA ILE A 37 -7.33 1.21 -18.10
C ILE A 37 -5.82 1.45 -18.07
N PHE A 38 -5.38 2.66 -18.44
CA PHE A 38 -3.96 3.02 -18.45
C PHE A 38 -3.34 2.93 -17.05
N THR A 39 -3.99 3.49 -16.04
CA THR A 39 -3.51 3.44 -14.66
C THR A 39 -3.51 2.02 -14.11
N GLY A 40 -4.56 1.25 -14.40
CA GLY A 40 -4.67 -0.15 -13.99
C GLY A 40 -3.56 -1.03 -14.58
N VAL A 41 -3.31 -0.92 -15.88
CA VAL A 41 -2.25 -1.69 -16.55
C VAL A 41 -0.87 -1.26 -16.06
N THR A 42 -0.62 0.04 -15.96
CA THR A 42 0.66 0.58 -15.46
C THR A 42 0.89 0.17 -14.01
N GLY A 43 -0.12 0.28 -13.18
CA GLY A 43 -0.06 -0.12 -11.78
C GLY A 43 0.21 -1.62 -11.61
N ALA A 44 -0.48 -2.46 -12.35
CA ALA A 44 -0.25 -3.91 -12.32
C ALA A 44 1.18 -4.27 -12.76
N TYR A 45 1.69 -3.62 -13.81
CA TYR A 45 3.05 -3.82 -14.29
C TYR A 45 4.09 -3.41 -13.24
N LEU A 46 3.92 -2.22 -12.65
CA LEU A 46 4.82 -1.73 -11.60
C LEU A 46 4.77 -2.61 -10.35
N ALA A 47 3.57 -3.04 -9.95
CA ALA A 47 3.40 -3.94 -8.80
C ALA A 47 4.12 -5.27 -9.04
N LYS A 48 4.00 -5.82 -10.25
CA LYS A 48 4.71 -7.05 -10.64
C LYS A 48 6.22 -6.86 -10.59
N MET A 49 6.74 -5.80 -11.19
CA MET A 49 8.19 -5.49 -11.17
C MET A 49 8.72 -5.33 -9.76
N GLN A 50 8.07 -4.48 -8.96
CA GLN A 50 8.49 -4.20 -7.59
C GLN A 50 8.37 -5.46 -6.72
N GLY A 51 7.30 -6.24 -6.89
CA GLY A 51 7.09 -7.48 -6.17
C GLY A 51 8.16 -8.52 -6.44
N LEU A 52 8.57 -8.67 -7.69
CA LEU A 52 9.66 -9.60 -8.07
C LEU A 52 11.01 -9.17 -7.50
N ILE A 53 11.32 -7.88 -7.50
CA ILE A 53 12.56 -7.34 -6.91
C ILE A 53 12.60 -7.63 -5.42
N ILE A 54 11.52 -7.35 -4.71
CA ILE A 54 11.43 -7.58 -3.26
C ILE A 54 11.51 -9.08 -2.95
N LEU A 55 10.84 -9.91 -3.72
CA LEU A 55 10.88 -11.35 -3.53
C LEU A 55 12.30 -11.91 -3.63
N ARG A 56 13.05 -11.47 -4.64
CA ARG A 56 14.47 -11.85 -4.80
C ARG A 56 15.31 -11.41 -3.62
N ARG A 57 15.11 -10.19 -3.12
CA ARG A 57 15.84 -9.68 -1.95
C ARG A 57 15.51 -10.46 -0.69
N ILE A 58 14.25 -10.85 -0.49
CA ILE A 58 13.82 -11.69 0.61
C ILE A 58 14.51 -13.05 0.54
N GLN A 59 14.55 -13.67 -0.63
CA GLN A 59 15.24 -14.95 -0.84
C GLN A 59 16.74 -14.86 -0.53
N GLN A 60 17.39 -13.78 -0.95
CA GLN A 60 18.81 -13.54 -0.66
C GLN A 60 19.06 -13.41 0.85
N ASP A 61 18.23 -12.65 1.55
CA ASP A 61 18.37 -12.46 2.98
C ASP A 61 18.16 -13.78 3.75
N VAL A 62 17.15 -14.55 3.38
CA VAL A 62 16.87 -15.85 3.99
C VAL A 62 18.04 -16.81 3.76
N ASN A 63 18.61 -16.82 2.56
CA ASN A 63 19.76 -17.67 2.24
C ASN A 63 21.01 -17.29 3.03
N GLN A 64 21.14 -16.03 3.42
CA GLN A 64 22.24 -15.51 4.25
C GLN A 64 21.94 -15.61 5.76
N GLY A 65 20.79 -16.16 6.13
CA GLY A 65 20.38 -16.26 7.54
C GLY A 65 19.94 -14.95 8.16
N VAL A 66 19.63 -13.94 7.36
CA VAL A 66 19.19 -12.62 7.81
C VAL A 66 17.66 -12.55 7.80
N MET A 67 17.07 -11.98 8.84
CA MET A 67 15.62 -11.77 8.92
C MET A 67 15.22 -10.59 8.03
N PRO A 68 14.44 -10.80 6.94
CA PRO A 68 14.09 -9.74 6.01
C PRO A 68 12.84 -8.95 6.43
N ALA A 69 12.80 -8.44 7.67
CA ALA A 69 11.62 -7.78 8.23
C ALA A 69 11.19 -6.55 7.42
N ASP A 70 12.14 -5.67 7.05
CA ASP A 70 11.84 -4.46 6.27
C ASP A 70 11.35 -4.80 4.86
N LYS A 71 11.90 -5.85 4.26
CA LYS A 71 11.52 -6.31 2.91
C LYS A 71 10.17 -7.00 2.90
N LEU A 72 9.84 -7.74 3.96
CA LEU A 72 8.49 -8.30 4.14
C LEU A 72 7.45 -7.19 4.26
N PHE A 73 7.76 -6.13 4.98
CA PHE A 73 6.91 -4.96 5.09
C PHE A 73 6.70 -4.29 3.72
N ASP A 74 7.76 -4.10 2.96
CA ASP A 74 7.69 -3.57 1.60
C ASP A 74 6.82 -4.48 0.70
N GLY A 75 6.97 -5.79 0.82
CA GLY A 75 6.16 -6.76 0.08
C GLY A 75 4.67 -6.63 0.36
N VAL A 76 4.29 -6.47 1.62
CA VAL A 76 2.89 -6.26 2.02
C VAL A 76 2.36 -4.95 1.45
N LEU A 77 3.15 -3.87 1.49
CA LEU A 77 2.76 -2.57 0.92
C LEU A 77 2.56 -2.67 -0.59
N ILE A 78 3.46 -3.34 -1.30
CA ILE A 78 3.35 -3.53 -2.75
C ILE A 78 2.10 -4.34 -3.09
N LEU A 79 1.84 -5.43 -2.37
CA LEU A 79 0.65 -6.25 -2.58
C LEU A 79 -0.62 -5.46 -2.34
N SER A 80 -0.69 -4.72 -1.23
CA SER A 80 -1.83 -3.86 -0.89
C SER A 80 -2.05 -2.78 -1.95
N SER A 81 -0.97 -2.16 -2.42
CA SER A 81 -1.00 -1.15 -3.48
C SER A 81 -1.50 -1.73 -4.80
N GLY A 82 -1.05 -2.94 -5.16
CA GLY A 82 -1.52 -3.64 -6.35
C GLY A 82 -3.02 -3.93 -6.29
N ILE A 83 -3.51 -4.37 -5.15
CA ILE A 83 -4.96 -4.61 -4.93
C ILE A 83 -5.75 -3.31 -5.07
N LEU A 84 -5.25 -2.20 -4.50
CA LEU A 84 -5.89 -0.89 -4.64
C LEU A 84 -5.96 -0.44 -6.10
N LEU A 85 -4.91 -0.67 -6.87
CA LEU A 85 -4.85 -0.30 -8.29
C LEU A 85 -5.75 -1.15 -9.16
N LEU A 86 -6.08 -2.38 -8.74
CA LEU A 86 -7.07 -3.22 -9.42
C LEU A 86 -8.49 -2.68 -9.26
N THR A 87 -8.76 -1.95 -8.19
CA THR A 87 -10.04 -1.28 -7.97
C THR A 87 -10.02 0.06 -8.72
N PRO A 88 -10.86 0.25 -9.75
CA PRO A 88 -10.83 1.49 -10.52
C PRO A 88 -11.30 2.67 -9.70
N GLY A 89 -10.44 3.68 -9.55
CA GLY A 89 -10.75 4.91 -8.83
C GLY A 89 -9.57 5.88 -8.85
N PHE A 90 -9.85 7.18 -8.74
CA PHE A 90 -8.81 8.20 -8.77
C PHE A 90 -8.05 8.27 -7.44
N ILE A 91 -8.75 8.24 -6.33
CA ILE A 91 -8.14 8.33 -4.98
C ILE A 91 -7.37 7.05 -4.68
N THR A 92 -7.97 5.89 -4.95
CA THR A 92 -7.34 4.59 -4.75
C THR A 92 -6.11 4.42 -5.65
N ASP A 93 -6.16 4.92 -6.90
CA ASP A 93 -5.01 4.89 -7.80
C ASP A 93 -3.84 5.73 -7.27
N ILE A 94 -4.11 6.95 -6.78
CA ILE A 94 -3.08 7.81 -6.20
C ILE A 94 -2.43 7.12 -4.99
N ILE A 95 -3.23 6.58 -4.08
CA ILE A 95 -2.74 5.88 -2.89
C ILE A 95 -1.95 4.63 -3.30
N GLY A 96 -2.45 3.86 -4.27
CA GLY A 96 -1.78 2.68 -4.79
C GLY A 96 -0.42 3.01 -5.40
N PHE A 97 -0.33 4.04 -6.23
CA PHE A 97 0.95 4.49 -6.80
C PHE A 97 1.93 4.97 -5.73
N MET A 98 1.45 5.70 -4.72
CA MET A 98 2.30 6.11 -3.60
C MET A 98 2.92 4.91 -2.88
N GLY A 99 2.18 3.83 -2.71
CA GLY A 99 2.70 2.60 -2.10
C GLY A 99 3.72 1.85 -2.96
N LEU A 100 3.70 2.05 -4.29
CA LEU A 100 4.66 1.43 -5.21
C LEU A 100 5.98 2.20 -5.31
N ILE A 101 6.00 3.49 -5.00
CA ILE A 101 7.22 4.31 -5.07
C ILE A 101 8.11 4.00 -3.85
N PRO A 102 9.39 3.60 -4.05
CA PRO A 102 10.28 3.25 -2.93
C PRO A 102 10.49 4.39 -1.94
N LEU A 103 10.55 5.63 -2.41
CA LEU A 103 10.73 6.80 -1.56
C LEU A 103 9.55 6.97 -0.58
N THR A 104 8.33 6.85 -1.07
CA THR A 104 7.10 6.95 -0.25
C THR A 104 7.02 5.79 0.75
N ARG A 105 7.42 4.58 0.34
CA ARG A 105 7.49 3.43 1.25
C ARG A 105 8.48 3.67 2.39
N ASN A 106 9.63 4.25 2.11
CA ASN A 106 10.62 4.59 3.13
C ASN A 106 10.08 5.61 4.13
N LEU A 107 9.38 6.64 3.66
CA LEU A 107 8.75 7.63 4.51
C LEU A 107 7.66 7.00 5.39
N PHE A 108 6.82 6.16 4.81
CA PHE A 108 5.76 5.45 5.53
C PHE A 108 6.34 4.51 6.58
N ARG A 109 7.41 3.79 6.24
CA ARG A 109 8.11 2.89 7.17
C ARG A 109 8.70 3.65 8.35
N ARG A 110 9.33 4.80 8.12
CA ARG A 110 9.86 5.67 9.19
C ARG A 110 8.74 6.18 10.09
N TRP A 111 7.65 6.62 9.50
CA TRP A 111 6.49 7.08 10.25
C TRP A 111 5.90 5.96 11.12
N LEU A 112 5.75 4.77 10.55
CA LEU A 112 5.23 3.61 11.28
C LEU A 112 6.15 3.18 12.41
N LYS A 113 7.46 3.14 12.18
CA LYS A 113 8.45 2.84 13.23
C LYS A 113 8.36 3.84 14.37
N ARG A 114 8.28 5.13 14.05
CA ARG A 114 8.14 6.20 15.05
C ARG A 114 6.88 6.03 15.88
N LYS A 115 5.76 5.70 15.22
CA LYS A 115 4.48 5.46 15.89
C LYS A 115 4.52 4.25 16.81
N ILE A 116 5.17 3.18 16.40
CA ILE A 116 5.37 1.98 17.21
C ILE A 116 6.26 2.29 18.42
N GLU A 117 7.33 3.05 18.24
CA GLU A 117 8.20 3.48 19.34
C GLU A 117 7.45 4.33 20.37
N GLU A 118 6.59 5.24 19.93
CA GLU A 118 5.71 6.01 20.80
C GLU A 118 4.76 5.11 21.59
N MET A 119 4.17 4.11 20.96
CA MET A 119 3.30 3.14 21.63
C MET A 119 4.06 2.31 22.65
N ILE A 120 5.31 1.93 22.36
CA ILE A 120 6.19 1.18 23.28
C ILE A 120 6.57 2.05 24.47
N SER A 121 6.89 3.33 24.27
CA SER A 121 7.23 4.27 25.34
C SER A 121 6.05 4.53 26.27
N GLN A 122 4.81 4.37 25.78
CA GLN A 122 3.59 4.48 26.58
C GLN A 122 3.20 3.19 27.31
N GLY A 123 4.04 2.14 27.23
CA GLY A 123 3.84 0.88 27.93
C GLY A 123 2.80 -0.05 27.35
N ARG A 124 2.31 0.20 26.14
CA ARG A 124 1.26 -0.61 25.49
C ARG A 124 1.75 -1.89 24.85
N VAL A 125 3.05 -2.01 24.56
CA VAL A 125 3.64 -3.18 23.90
C VAL A 125 4.97 -3.57 24.58
N ILE A 126 4.88 -4.01 25.84
CA ILE A 126 6.06 -4.44 26.61
C ILE A 126 6.61 -5.77 26.11
N THR A 127 5.79 -6.59 25.48
CA THR A 127 6.13 -7.99 25.14
C THR A 127 7.15 -8.13 24.04
N ILE A 128 7.23 -7.17 23.11
CA ILE A 128 8.14 -7.24 21.97
C ILE A 128 9.57 -6.82 22.35
N THR A 129 9.72 -5.97 23.34
CA THR A 129 11.03 -5.46 23.78
C THR A 129 11.82 -6.51 24.57
N SER A 130 11.14 -7.42 25.25
CA SER A 130 11.80 -8.51 26.01
C SER A 130 12.50 -9.54 25.11
N PHE A 131 12.06 -9.70 23.86
CA PHE A 131 12.69 -10.61 22.92
C PHE A 131 14.00 -10.07 22.32
N LYS A 132 14.20 -8.77 22.35
CA LYS A 132 15.40 -8.15 21.76
C LYS A 132 16.59 -8.06 22.70
N SER A 133 16.39 -8.26 24.00
CA SER A 133 17.45 -8.23 25.00
C SER A 133 17.99 -9.63 25.37
N MET A 134 17.44 -10.65 24.76
CA MET A 134 17.94 -12.01 24.82
C MET A 134 18.69 -12.39 23.55
#